data_9ddb363721da21e7d5d8e92b58f21c31
#
_entry.id   9ddb363721da21e7d5d8e92b58f21c31
#
_cell.length_a   1.000
_cell.length_b   1.000
_cell.length_c   1.000
_cell.angle_alpha   90.00
_cell.angle_beta   90.00
_cell.angle_gamma   90.00
#
_symmetry.space_group_name_H-M   'P 1'
#
loop_
_entity.id
_entity.type
_entity.pdbx_description
1 polymer ?
#
loop_
_entity_poly.entity_id
_entity_poly.type
_entity_poly.pdbx_seq_one_letter_code
_entity_poly.pdbx_strand_id
1 'polypeptide(L)'
;MSLVTAEPVTASFSKPKIYIDWKTYRSVLALVAVVGILSYLTQGTFLSPRNLTNLTRQVAINGILAIGMTYVILIGGIDLSVGSVVALAGVVAGVLQVNFGLGQWMGVNAWVATALSVSAAVGVGMSCGIFNGWLITRHKIAPFIITLGMMVIARGLALILAKGAAIAPLSDAFNSLGQGYLDPSYSLILIGVMGCIFTLSHLVKYERTMSDYITALSSAVLAGCALWTFQGYRGIPVPVLIFGSFGILGSVILQSTRLGRYVLAIGGNPDAAWLAGVPIKKISFGIYAGLGALAGLCGAILSARLNGALPTSGELFELDAIAAVVIGGTSLIGGIGTVRGSILGAFFIGALNNGMSLMDVPEFYQKVIKGFIIIMAVWFDRKQAKP
;
A
#
# COMPACT_ATOMS: atom_id res chain seq x y z
N MET A 1 71.02 16.14 15.49
CA MET A 1 70.34 14.82 15.55
C MET A 1 69.37 14.94 16.72
N SER A 2 68.17 15.49 16.46
CA SER A 2 67.13 15.73 17.46
C SER A 2 66.11 14.58 17.41
N LEU A 3 66.05 13.84 18.48
CA LEU A 3 65.05 12.77 18.67
C LEU A 3 63.65 13.36 18.77
N VAL A 4 62.80 13.09 17.78
CA VAL A 4 61.35 13.35 17.83
C VAL A 4 60.72 12.28 18.70
N THR A 5 60.31 12.63 19.90
CA THR A 5 59.52 11.77 20.77
C THR A 5 58.06 11.75 20.24
N ALA A 6 57.63 10.60 19.72
CA ALA A 6 56.24 10.37 19.35
C ALA A 6 55.36 10.30 20.61
N GLU A 7 54.39 11.22 20.75
CA GLU A 7 53.33 11.14 21.75
C GLU A 7 52.40 9.93 21.47
N PRO A 8 51.99 9.18 22.48
CA PRO A 8 51.05 8.07 22.27
C PRO A 8 49.66 8.63 21.89
N VAL A 9 49.16 8.25 20.72
CA VAL A 9 47.78 8.53 20.29
C VAL A 9 46.86 7.72 21.21
N THR A 10 46.29 8.36 22.22
CA THR A 10 45.19 7.78 23.01
C THR A 10 43.95 7.80 22.18
N ALA A 11 43.60 6.65 21.60
CA ALA A 11 42.31 6.43 20.94
C ALA A 11 41.18 6.59 21.96
N SER A 12 40.54 7.74 21.97
CA SER A 12 39.31 7.99 22.72
C SER A 12 38.19 7.15 22.08
N PHE A 13 37.85 6.02 22.69
CA PHE A 13 36.66 5.28 22.36
C PHE A 13 35.44 6.13 22.76
N SER A 14 34.94 6.95 21.87
CA SER A 14 33.66 7.63 22.05
C SER A 14 32.58 6.56 22.05
N LYS A 15 31.77 6.52 23.15
CA LYS A 15 30.57 5.66 23.23
C LYS A 15 29.72 5.91 21.98
N PRO A 16 29.19 4.86 21.32
CA PRO A 16 28.34 5.04 20.15
C PRO A 16 27.16 5.92 20.53
N LYS A 17 27.09 7.10 19.92
CA LYS A 17 25.92 7.97 20.06
C LYS A 17 24.74 7.22 19.47
N ILE A 18 23.73 6.94 20.26
CA ILE A 18 22.45 6.37 19.81
C ILE A 18 21.80 7.41 18.90
N TYR A 19 21.96 7.24 17.60
CA TYR A 19 21.27 8.06 16.61
C TYR A 19 19.86 7.45 16.44
N ILE A 20 18.91 7.96 17.21
CA ILE A 20 17.50 7.63 17.00
C ILE A 20 17.03 8.46 15.80
N ASP A 21 16.73 7.81 14.68
CA ASP A 21 16.11 8.49 13.54
C ASP A 21 14.64 8.78 13.86
N TRP A 22 14.41 9.92 14.48
CA TRP A 22 13.08 10.38 14.89
C TRP A 22 12.07 10.42 13.73
N LYS A 23 12.53 10.51 12.47
CA LYS A 23 11.63 10.54 11.31
C LYS A 23 10.89 9.20 11.14
N THR A 24 11.58 8.08 11.30
CA THR A 24 10.99 6.74 11.23
C THR A 24 10.04 6.47 12.39
N TYR A 25 10.38 6.90 13.59
CA TYR A 25 9.55 6.66 14.78
C TYR A 25 8.28 7.51 14.84
N ARG A 26 8.24 8.67 14.17
CA ARG A 26 7.08 9.57 14.18
C ARG A 26 5.82 8.92 13.62
N SER A 27 5.90 8.24 12.48
CA SER A 27 4.75 7.57 11.85
C SER A 27 4.24 6.42 12.72
N VAL A 28 5.15 5.69 13.38
CA VAL A 28 4.80 4.62 14.33
C VAL A 28 4.10 5.21 15.56
N LEU A 29 4.67 6.28 16.16
CA LEU A 29 4.07 6.94 17.32
C LEU A 29 2.70 7.52 17.00
N ALA A 30 2.52 8.13 15.83
CA ALA A 30 1.24 8.64 15.37
C ALA A 30 0.21 7.50 15.24
N LEU A 31 0.61 6.36 14.66
CA LEU A 31 -0.25 5.18 14.56
C LEU A 31 -0.64 4.65 15.94
N VAL A 32 0.33 4.48 16.85
CA VAL A 32 0.08 4.02 18.23
C VAL A 32 -0.86 4.97 18.97
N ALA A 33 -0.66 6.29 18.83
CA ALA A 33 -1.54 7.30 19.45
C ALA A 33 -2.98 7.18 18.91
N VAL A 34 -3.16 7.06 17.58
CA VAL A 34 -4.48 6.89 16.97
C VAL A 34 -5.15 5.61 17.45
N VAL A 35 -4.42 4.48 17.43
CA VAL A 35 -4.94 3.19 17.94
C VAL A 35 -5.34 3.30 19.40
N GLY A 36 -4.56 3.96 20.25
CA GLY A 36 -4.87 4.18 21.66
C GLY A 36 -6.13 5.02 21.85
N ILE A 37 -6.24 6.16 21.12
CA ILE A 37 -7.42 7.04 21.16
C ILE A 37 -8.68 6.29 20.69
N LEU A 38 -8.59 5.60 19.56
CA LEU A 38 -9.73 4.85 19.02
C LEU A 38 -10.14 3.69 19.95
N SER A 39 -9.17 3.01 20.55
CA SER A 39 -9.45 1.96 21.53
C SER A 39 -10.21 2.51 22.75
N TYR A 40 -9.80 3.67 23.26
CA TYR A 40 -10.48 4.34 24.36
C TYR A 40 -11.90 4.78 23.97
N LEU A 41 -12.06 5.47 22.83
CA LEU A 41 -13.35 5.96 22.36
C LEU A 41 -14.36 4.85 22.03
N THR A 42 -13.89 3.69 21.56
CA THR A 42 -14.72 2.54 21.21
C THR A 42 -14.85 1.53 22.37
N GLN A 43 -14.43 1.90 23.59
CA GLN A 43 -14.48 1.03 24.77
C GLN A 43 -13.82 -0.34 24.54
N GLY A 44 -12.68 -0.37 23.85
CA GLY A 44 -11.92 -1.57 23.56
C GLY A 44 -12.40 -2.37 22.32
N THR A 45 -13.56 -2.07 21.75
CA THR A 45 -14.09 -2.77 20.56
C THR A 45 -13.15 -2.66 19.38
N PHE A 46 -12.42 -1.53 19.23
CA PHE A 46 -11.43 -1.32 18.18
C PHE A 46 -10.35 -2.42 18.16
N LEU A 47 -9.86 -2.84 19.34
CA LEU A 47 -8.81 -3.86 19.46
C LEU A 47 -9.35 -5.30 19.40
N SER A 48 -10.65 -5.54 19.28
CA SER A 48 -11.17 -6.91 19.18
C SER A 48 -10.58 -7.66 17.97
N PRO A 49 -10.25 -8.96 18.09
CA PRO A 49 -9.67 -9.74 16.98
C PRO A 49 -10.51 -9.68 15.70
N ARG A 50 -11.83 -9.72 15.82
CA ARG A 50 -12.76 -9.59 14.71
C ARG A 50 -12.60 -8.25 13.99
N ASN A 51 -12.54 -7.14 14.74
CA ASN A 51 -12.39 -5.81 14.14
C ASN A 51 -11.01 -5.63 13.53
N LEU A 52 -9.93 -6.03 14.22
CA LEU A 52 -8.57 -5.94 13.67
C LEU A 52 -8.41 -6.77 12.39
N THR A 53 -9.02 -7.96 12.33
CA THR A 53 -9.05 -8.76 11.10
C THR A 53 -9.79 -8.03 9.96
N ASN A 54 -10.92 -7.39 10.25
CA ASN A 54 -11.65 -6.59 9.27
C ASN A 54 -10.86 -5.35 8.84
N LEU A 55 -10.23 -4.65 9.79
CA LEU A 55 -9.34 -3.52 9.54
C LEU A 55 -8.20 -3.91 8.60
N THR A 56 -7.48 -5.00 8.90
CA THR A 56 -6.37 -5.46 8.04
C THR A 56 -6.83 -5.82 6.63
N ARG A 57 -8.04 -6.38 6.47
CA ARG A 57 -8.64 -6.67 5.17
C ARG A 57 -8.97 -5.38 4.40
N GLN A 58 -9.44 -4.33 5.06
CA GLN A 58 -9.68 -3.02 4.43
C GLN A 58 -8.38 -2.35 4.04
N VAL A 59 -7.41 -2.35 4.96
CA VAL A 59 -6.07 -1.79 4.74
C VAL A 59 -5.35 -2.50 3.60
N ALA A 60 -5.56 -3.81 3.41
CA ALA A 60 -4.90 -4.56 2.35
C ALA A 60 -5.15 -3.96 0.96
N ILE A 61 -6.38 -3.55 0.64
CA ILE A 61 -6.72 -2.98 -0.66
C ILE A 61 -6.03 -1.61 -0.84
N ASN A 62 -6.25 -0.68 0.09
CA ASN A 62 -5.64 0.64 0.03
C ASN A 62 -4.12 0.58 0.17
N GLY A 63 -3.60 -0.40 0.91
CA GLY A 63 -2.18 -0.64 1.07
C GLY A 63 -1.50 -1.11 -0.22
N ILE A 64 -2.14 -1.98 -1.01
CA ILE A 64 -1.63 -2.38 -2.34
C ILE A 64 -1.56 -1.15 -3.25
N LEU A 65 -2.61 -0.30 -3.25
CA LEU A 65 -2.60 0.96 -4.02
C LEU A 65 -1.51 1.91 -3.53
N ALA A 66 -1.33 2.05 -2.21
CA ALA A 66 -0.29 2.89 -1.62
C ALA A 66 1.12 2.40 -1.97
N ILE A 67 1.36 1.08 -2.07
CA ILE A 67 2.64 0.54 -2.55
C ILE A 67 2.92 1.01 -3.97
N GLY A 68 1.97 0.86 -4.90
CA GLY A 68 2.13 1.33 -6.27
C GLY A 68 2.26 2.85 -6.37
N MET A 69 1.44 3.59 -5.61
CA MET A 69 1.48 5.05 -5.53
C MET A 69 2.81 5.57 -4.99
N THR A 70 3.47 4.82 -4.10
CA THR A 70 4.82 5.17 -3.62
C THR A 70 5.80 5.34 -4.77
N TYR A 71 5.81 4.42 -5.74
CA TYR A 71 6.71 4.52 -6.90
C TYR A 71 6.35 5.70 -7.80
N VAL A 72 5.06 5.98 -7.98
CA VAL A 72 4.61 7.13 -8.79
C VAL A 72 5.00 8.44 -8.13
N ILE A 73 4.83 8.58 -6.81
CA ILE A 73 5.22 9.79 -6.08
C ILE A 73 6.75 9.91 -6.02
N LEU A 74 7.48 8.82 -5.86
CA LEU A 74 8.94 8.84 -5.85
C LEU A 74 9.56 9.36 -7.15
N ILE A 75 8.92 9.18 -8.31
CA ILE A 75 9.36 9.79 -9.58
C ILE A 75 8.80 11.21 -9.81
N GLY A 76 8.16 11.83 -8.80
CA GLY A 76 7.54 13.14 -8.91
C GLY A 76 6.19 13.15 -9.63
N GLY A 77 5.53 12.00 -9.78
CA GLY A 77 4.20 11.88 -10.38
C GLY A 77 3.09 11.80 -9.34
N ILE A 78 1.85 11.97 -9.80
CA ILE A 78 0.62 11.72 -9.02
C ILE A 78 -0.36 11.03 -9.95
N ASP A 79 -1.06 10.00 -9.45
CA ASP A 79 -2.12 9.32 -10.21
C ASP A 79 -3.45 9.40 -9.45
N LEU A 80 -4.37 10.18 -9.99
CA LEU A 80 -5.71 10.36 -9.44
C LEU A 80 -6.73 9.34 -9.98
N SER A 81 -6.33 8.52 -10.95
CA SER A 81 -7.27 7.60 -11.60
C SER A 81 -7.46 6.28 -10.87
N VAL A 82 -6.59 5.94 -9.91
CA VAL A 82 -6.52 4.59 -9.31
C VAL A 82 -7.85 4.11 -8.74
N GLY A 83 -8.62 4.97 -8.05
CA GLY A 83 -9.92 4.63 -7.49
C GLY A 83 -10.96 4.30 -8.56
N SER A 84 -11.00 5.08 -9.64
CA SER A 84 -11.90 4.82 -10.77
C SER A 84 -11.48 3.61 -11.59
N VAL A 85 -10.18 3.35 -11.71
CA VAL A 85 -9.63 2.15 -12.35
C VAL A 85 -9.98 0.89 -11.53
N VAL A 86 -9.93 0.98 -10.19
CA VAL A 86 -10.42 -0.10 -9.29
C VAL A 86 -11.89 -0.42 -9.59
N ALA A 87 -12.75 0.60 -9.71
CA ALA A 87 -14.15 0.39 -10.04
C ALA A 87 -14.33 -0.27 -11.41
N LEU A 88 -13.69 0.26 -12.45
CA LEU A 88 -13.77 -0.28 -13.81
C LEU A 88 -13.30 -1.73 -13.87
N ALA A 89 -12.17 -2.04 -13.27
CA ALA A 89 -11.62 -3.38 -13.24
C ALA A 89 -12.51 -4.36 -12.47
N GLY A 90 -13.07 -3.93 -11.34
CA GLY A 90 -14.04 -4.71 -10.58
C GLY A 90 -15.32 -4.99 -11.38
N VAL A 91 -15.84 -3.97 -12.08
CA VAL A 91 -17.01 -4.12 -12.96
C VAL A 91 -16.72 -5.09 -14.11
N VAL A 92 -15.55 -5.01 -14.75
CA VAL A 92 -15.17 -5.96 -15.80
C VAL A 92 -15.13 -7.40 -15.27
N ALA A 93 -14.54 -7.62 -14.08
CA ALA A 93 -14.58 -8.93 -13.45
C ALA A 93 -16.02 -9.40 -13.17
N GLY A 94 -16.89 -8.52 -12.65
CA GLY A 94 -18.29 -8.80 -12.41
C GLY A 94 -19.07 -9.15 -13.67
N VAL A 95 -18.86 -8.40 -14.77
CA VAL A 95 -19.46 -8.70 -16.08
C VAL A 95 -19.07 -10.09 -16.56
N LEU A 96 -17.79 -10.47 -16.45
CA LEU A 96 -17.31 -11.79 -16.85
C LEU A 96 -17.92 -12.89 -15.98
N GLN A 97 -18.03 -12.68 -14.67
CA GLN A 97 -18.58 -13.67 -13.72
C GLN A 97 -20.09 -13.89 -13.90
N VAL A 98 -20.85 -12.80 -14.08
CA VAL A 98 -22.33 -12.84 -14.03
C VAL A 98 -22.92 -12.79 -15.44
N ASN A 99 -22.59 -11.77 -16.24
CA ASN A 99 -23.27 -11.55 -17.52
C ASN A 99 -22.79 -12.52 -18.60
N PHE A 100 -21.49 -12.86 -18.63
CA PHE A 100 -20.96 -13.90 -19.52
C PHE A 100 -21.04 -15.31 -18.91
N GLY A 101 -21.45 -15.41 -17.64
CA GLY A 101 -21.69 -16.69 -16.97
C GLY A 101 -20.46 -17.57 -16.83
N LEU A 102 -19.24 -17.01 -16.84
CA LEU A 102 -18.02 -17.81 -16.70
C LEU A 102 -18.04 -18.66 -15.43
N GLY A 103 -18.70 -18.17 -14.38
CA GLY A 103 -18.78 -18.88 -13.11
C GLY A 103 -19.90 -19.93 -13.02
N GLN A 104 -20.91 -19.91 -13.91
CA GLN A 104 -22.11 -20.70 -13.76
C GLN A 104 -22.56 -21.44 -15.05
N TRP A 105 -22.36 -20.85 -16.23
CA TRP A 105 -23.05 -21.32 -17.44
C TRP A 105 -22.15 -22.00 -18.48
N MET A 106 -20.85 -21.68 -18.53
CA MET A 106 -19.97 -22.15 -19.60
C MET A 106 -19.28 -23.50 -19.32
N GLY A 107 -19.67 -24.22 -18.24
CA GLY A 107 -19.01 -25.48 -17.87
C GLY A 107 -17.51 -25.33 -17.50
N VAL A 108 -17.05 -24.10 -17.35
CA VAL A 108 -15.66 -23.79 -16.99
C VAL A 108 -15.50 -24.03 -15.49
N ASN A 109 -14.40 -24.66 -15.09
CA ASN A 109 -14.08 -24.82 -13.68
C ASN A 109 -14.07 -23.45 -12.99
N ALA A 110 -14.73 -23.37 -11.82
CA ALA A 110 -14.93 -22.11 -11.08
C ALA A 110 -13.63 -21.37 -10.77
N TRP A 111 -12.53 -22.10 -10.54
CA TRP A 111 -11.20 -21.52 -10.31
C TRP A 111 -10.58 -20.93 -11.58
N VAL A 112 -10.80 -21.59 -12.73
CA VAL A 112 -10.36 -21.08 -14.04
C VAL A 112 -11.14 -19.81 -14.39
N ALA A 113 -12.46 -19.83 -14.18
CA ALA A 113 -13.32 -18.65 -14.36
C ALA A 113 -12.87 -17.47 -13.47
N THR A 114 -12.52 -17.76 -12.22
CA THR A 114 -11.95 -16.77 -11.28
C THR A 114 -10.62 -16.21 -11.80
N ALA A 115 -9.70 -17.08 -12.22
CA ALA A 115 -8.40 -16.67 -12.73
C ALA A 115 -8.52 -15.79 -14.00
N LEU A 116 -9.43 -16.14 -14.92
CA LEU A 116 -9.71 -15.34 -16.11
C LEU A 116 -10.28 -13.96 -15.77
N SER A 117 -11.23 -13.91 -14.83
CA SER A 117 -11.85 -12.64 -14.41
C SER A 117 -10.85 -11.73 -13.70
N VAL A 118 -9.98 -12.29 -12.84
CA VAL A 118 -8.89 -11.54 -12.18
C VAL A 118 -7.87 -11.06 -13.21
N SER A 119 -7.48 -11.92 -14.18
CA SER A 119 -6.55 -11.56 -15.23
C SER A 119 -7.11 -10.44 -16.12
N ALA A 120 -8.41 -10.47 -16.45
CA ALA A 120 -9.06 -9.41 -17.19
C ALA A 120 -9.10 -8.10 -16.40
N ALA A 121 -9.42 -8.15 -15.09
CA ALA A 121 -9.40 -6.96 -14.21
C ALA A 121 -8.00 -6.33 -14.16
N VAL A 122 -6.95 -7.14 -13.96
CA VAL A 122 -5.55 -6.69 -13.99
C VAL A 122 -5.18 -6.14 -15.36
N GLY A 123 -5.59 -6.80 -16.45
CA GLY A 123 -5.34 -6.37 -17.83
C GLY A 123 -5.97 -5.02 -18.14
N VAL A 124 -7.22 -4.78 -17.72
CA VAL A 124 -7.91 -3.48 -17.86
C VAL A 124 -7.22 -2.40 -17.05
N GLY A 125 -6.91 -2.68 -15.79
CA GLY A 125 -6.17 -1.73 -14.96
C GLY A 125 -4.80 -1.40 -15.54
N MET A 126 -4.05 -2.41 -15.97
CA MET A 126 -2.76 -2.23 -16.64
C MET A 126 -2.89 -1.41 -17.92
N SER A 127 -3.93 -1.62 -18.73
CA SER A 127 -4.18 -0.86 -19.95
C SER A 127 -4.42 0.62 -19.67
N CYS A 128 -5.18 0.95 -18.61
CA CYS A 128 -5.35 2.33 -18.15
C CYS A 128 -4.00 2.94 -17.73
N GLY A 129 -3.19 2.19 -16.97
CA GLY A 129 -1.87 2.63 -16.54
C GLY A 129 -0.89 2.81 -17.72
N ILE A 130 -0.92 1.91 -18.72
CA ILE A 130 -0.16 2.01 -19.97
C ILE A 130 -0.56 3.29 -20.72
N PHE A 131 -1.84 3.55 -20.85
CA PHE A 131 -2.34 4.75 -21.54
C PHE A 131 -1.88 6.03 -20.81
N ASN A 132 -2.01 6.09 -19.48
CA ASN A 132 -1.52 7.22 -18.67
C ASN A 132 0.00 7.38 -18.86
N GLY A 133 0.77 6.30 -18.68
CA GLY A 133 2.23 6.32 -18.80
C GLY A 133 2.70 6.71 -20.20
N TRP A 134 2.00 6.26 -21.24
CA TRP A 134 2.32 6.62 -22.62
C TRP A 134 2.12 8.12 -22.88
N LEU A 135 0.97 8.69 -22.49
CA LEU A 135 0.70 10.12 -22.66
C LEU A 135 1.68 10.99 -21.88
N ILE A 136 1.95 10.63 -20.62
CA ILE A 136 2.87 11.38 -19.74
C ILE A 136 4.30 11.36 -20.33
N THR A 137 4.79 10.18 -20.72
CA THR A 137 6.21 10.03 -21.11
C THR A 137 6.47 10.43 -22.56
N ARG A 138 5.51 10.22 -23.48
CA ARG A 138 5.67 10.52 -24.90
C ARG A 138 5.38 11.98 -25.23
N HIS A 139 4.30 12.52 -24.64
CA HIS A 139 3.81 13.87 -24.94
C HIS A 139 4.22 14.90 -23.86
N LYS A 140 4.87 14.47 -22.76
CA LYS A 140 5.33 15.33 -21.68
C LYS A 140 4.19 16.14 -21.03
N ILE A 141 2.98 15.59 -21.03
CA ILE A 141 1.82 16.22 -20.38
C ILE A 141 1.92 15.97 -18.87
N ALA A 142 1.54 16.96 -18.08
CA ALA A 142 1.58 16.85 -16.61
C ALA A 142 0.77 15.63 -16.13
N PRO A 143 1.35 14.78 -15.27
CA PRO A 143 0.69 13.56 -14.78
C PRO A 143 -0.71 13.80 -14.21
N PHE A 144 -0.86 14.86 -13.43
CA PHE A 144 -2.14 15.26 -12.82
C PHE A 144 -3.27 15.40 -13.86
N ILE A 145 -3.00 16.04 -15.01
CA ILE A 145 -4.03 16.28 -16.05
C ILE A 145 -4.46 14.97 -16.69
N ILE A 146 -3.51 14.10 -17.03
CA ILE A 146 -3.80 12.82 -17.68
C ILE A 146 -4.59 11.92 -16.75
N THR A 147 -4.13 11.80 -15.51
CA THR A 147 -4.76 10.89 -14.53
C THR A 147 -6.12 11.40 -14.08
N LEU A 148 -6.33 12.73 -14.02
CA LEU A 148 -7.65 13.32 -13.81
C LEU A 148 -8.62 12.98 -14.97
N GLY A 149 -8.17 13.11 -16.22
CA GLY A 149 -8.93 12.68 -17.39
C GLY A 149 -9.27 11.20 -17.35
N MET A 150 -8.28 10.34 -17.03
CA MET A 150 -8.49 8.91 -16.89
C MET A 150 -9.46 8.57 -15.75
N MET A 151 -9.42 9.29 -14.64
CA MET A 151 -10.36 9.12 -13.53
C MET A 151 -11.81 9.24 -14.01
N VAL A 152 -12.11 10.28 -14.80
CA VAL A 152 -13.45 10.51 -15.35
C VAL A 152 -13.82 9.45 -16.39
N ILE A 153 -12.91 9.11 -17.30
CA ILE A 153 -13.11 8.09 -18.34
C ILE A 153 -13.37 6.72 -17.69
N ALA A 154 -12.52 6.28 -16.78
CA ALA A 154 -12.66 4.97 -16.12
C ALA A 154 -13.96 4.89 -15.30
N ARG A 155 -14.34 5.97 -14.61
CA ARG A 155 -15.60 6.03 -13.88
C ARG A 155 -16.81 5.96 -14.82
N GLY A 156 -16.79 6.71 -15.92
CA GLY A 156 -17.82 6.68 -16.96
C GLY A 156 -17.97 5.29 -17.59
N LEU A 157 -16.87 4.64 -17.94
CA LEU A 157 -16.88 3.28 -18.49
C LEU A 157 -17.42 2.25 -17.47
N ALA A 158 -17.05 2.36 -16.20
CA ALA A 158 -17.59 1.51 -15.14
C ALA A 158 -19.12 1.64 -15.03
N LEU A 159 -19.64 2.88 -15.04
CA LEU A 159 -21.08 3.14 -15.01
C LEU A 159 -21.82 2.62 -16.26
N ILE A 160 -21.24 2.80 -17.45
CA ILE A 160 -21.81 2.29 -18.71
C ILE A 160 -21.88 0.75 -18.69
N LEU A 161 -20.80 0.07 -18.34
CA LEU A 161 -20.73 -1.39 -18.33
C LEU A 161 -21.67 -2.00 -17.27
N ALA A 162 -21.77 -1.38 -16.11
CA ALA A 162 -22.65 -1.81 -15.03
C ALA A 162 -24.08 -1.28 -15.18
N LYS A 163 -24.40 -0.48 -16.22
CA LYS A 163 -25.70 0.18 -16.40
C LYS A 163 -26.16 0.95 -15.14
N GLY A 164 -25.20 1.53 -14.43
CA GLY A 164 -25.46 2.27 -13.18
C GLY A 164 -25.79 1.42 -11.95
N ALA A 165 -25.89 0.10 -12.06
CA ALA A 165 -26.28 -0.80 -10.99
C ALA A 165 -25.12 -1.72 -10.54
N ALA A 166 -25.27 -2.34 -9.37
CA ALA A 166 -24.33 -3.35 -8.90
C ALA A 166 -24.51 -4.66 -9.70
N ILE A 167 -23.41 -5.31 -10.05
CA ILE A 167 -23.38 -6.62 -10.70
C ILE A 167 -23.10 -7.66 -9.61
N ALA A 168 -24.13 -8.42 -9.24
CA ALA A 168 -24.11 -9.38 -8.14
C ALA A 168 -25.19 -10.48 -8.36
N PRO A 169 -25.09 -11.64 -7.65
CA PRO A 169 -23.96 -12.09 -6.83
C PRO A 169 -22.81 -12.64 -7.68
N LEU A 170 -21.61 -12.63 -7.12
CA LEU A 170 -20.42 -13.23 -7.73
C LEU A 170 -20.27 -14.69 -7.26
N SER A 171 -19.50 -15.51 -7.98
CA SER A 171 -19.28 -16.90 -7.61
C SER A 171 -18.51 -17.07 -6.29
N ASP A 172 -18.74 -18.14 -5.55
CA ASP A 172 -18.06 -18.42 -4.29
C ASP A 172 -16.54 -18.55 -4.47
N ALA A 173 -16.10 -19.14 -5.59
CA ALA A 173 -14.68 -19.24 -5.92
C ALA A 173 -14.05 -17.85 -6.10
N PHE A 174 -14.75 -16.92 -6.76
CA PHE A 174 -14.29 -15.54 -6.90
C PHE A 174 -14.32 -14.80 -5.56
N ASN A 175 -15.40 -14.98 -4.79
CA ASN A 175 -15.57 -14.37 -3.48
C ASN A 175 -14.46 -14.80 -2.48
N SER A 176 -13.90 -16.01 -2.63
CA SER A 176 -12.80 -16.47 -1.78
C SER A 176 -11.56 -15.56 -1.86
N LEU A 177 -11.36 -14.85 -2.98
CA LEU A 177 -10.26 -13.87 -3.13
C LEU A 177 -10.38 -12.70 -2.14
N GLY A 178 -11.60 -12.24 -1.85
CA GLY A 178 -11.86 -11.11 -0.95
C GLY A 178 -12.35 -11.50 0.44
N GLN A 179 -13.00 -12.66 0.57
CA GLN A 179 -13.63 -13.12 1.80
C GLN A 179 -12.95 -14.37 2.40
N GLY A 180 -12.07 -15.04 1.66
CA GLY A 180 -11.37 -16.23 2.10
C GLY A 180 -10.36 -15.94 3.22
N TYR A 181 -10.05 -17.00 3.96
CA TYR A 181 -9.07 -17.00 5.05
C TYR A 181 -8.13 -18.18 4.91
N LEU A 182 -6.88 -17.98 5.29
CA LEU A 182 -5.95 -19.07 5.58
C LEU A 182 -6.34 -19.66 6.93
N ASP A 183 -6.47 -20.97 7.00
CA ASP A 183 -6.81 -21.67 8.25
C ASP A 183 -5.95 -21.20 9.42
N PRO A 184 -6.51 -21.08 10.64
CA PRO A 184 -5.77 -20.65 11.83
C PRO A 184 -4.46 -21.41 12.08
N SER A 185 -4.43 -22.71 11.83
CA SER A 185 -3.24 -23.55 12.02
C SER A 185 -2.09 -23.16 11.08
N TYR A 186 -2.39 -22.97 9.79
CA TYR A 186 -1.41 -22.48 8.81
C TYR A 186 -1.03 -21.02 9.06
N SER A 187 -1.99 -20.21 9.54
CA SER A 187 -1.74 -18.82 9.93
C SER A 187 -0.74 -18.73 11.08
N LEU A 188 -0.86 -19.61 12.09
CA LEU A 188 0.09 -19.71 13.21
C LEU A 188 1.50 -20.00 12.71
N ILE A 189 1.62 -21.03 11.86
CA ILE A 189 2.92 -21.43 11.31
C ILE A 189 3.54 -20.30 10.51
N LEU A 190 2.77 -19.67 9.62
CA LEU A 190 3.27 -18.59 8.75
C LEU A 190 3.76 -17.38 9.56
N ILE A 191 2.95 -16.90 10.50
CA ILE A 191 3.32 -15.73 11.34
C ILE A 191 4.49 -16.10 12.25
N GLY A 192 4.48 -17.30 12.84
CA GLY A 192 5.55 -17.78 13.72
C GLY A 192 6.87 -17.87 12.97
N VAL A 193 6.90 -18.51 11.82
CA VAL A 193 8.12 -18.66 10.99
C VAL A 193 8.62 -17.28 10.53
N MET A 194 7.76 -16.44 9.97
CA MET A 194 8.16 -15.10 9.51
C MET A 194 8.62 -14.21 10.68
N GLY A 195 7.93 -14.25 11.80
CA GLY A 195 8.31 -13.52 13.01
C GLY A 195 9.66 -13.97 13.54
N CYS A 196 9.90 -15.28 13.61
CA CYS A 196 11.20 -15.85 14.01
C CYS A 196 12.32 -15.46 13.05
N ILE A 197 12.12 -15.62 11.72
CA ILE A 197 13.13 -15.26 10.72
C ILE A 197 13.50 -13.77 10.85
N PHE A 198 12.50 -12.88 10.96
CA PHE A 198 12.74 -11.44 11.02
C PHE A 198 13.44 -11.06 12.34
N THR A 199 12.97 -11.57 13.46
CA THR A 199 13.59 -11.33 14.78
C THR A 199 15.03 -11.87 14.83
N LEU A 200 15.25 -13.10 14.38
CA LEU A 200 16.57 -13.71 14.38
C LEU A 200 17.54 -13.01 13.43
N SER A 201 17.09 -12.53 12.27
CA SER A 201 17.93 -11.80 11.32
C SER A 201 18.59 -10.55 11.93
N HIS A 202 17.93 -9.93 12.91
CA HIS A 202 18.48 -8.78 13.67
C HIS A 202 19.33 -9.22 14.87
N LEU A 203 19.08 -10.40 15.43
CA LEU A 203 19.84 -10.93 16.58
C LEU A 203 21.11 -11.69 16.23
N VAL A 204 21.28 -12.14 14.97
CA VAL A 204 22.44 -12.93 14.53
C VAL A 204 23.56 -12.07 13.94
N LYS A 205 23.38 -10.77 13.80
CA LYS A 205 24.43 -9.87 13.31
C LYS A 205 25.67 -9.89 14.21
N TYR A 206 26.86 -9.87 13.59
CA TYR A 206 28.13 -9.92 14.32
C TYR A 206 28.36 -8.67 15.19
N GLU A 207 28.04 -7.48 14.66
CA GLU A 207 28.05 -6.23 15.41
C GLU A 207 26.61 -5.78 15.68
N ARG A 208 26.18 -5.92 16.93
CA ARG A 208 24.82 -5.56 17.36
C ARG A 208 24.77 -4.15 17.90
N THR A 209 23.88 -3.36 17.38
CA THR A 209 23.58 -2.03 17.90
C THR A 209 22.31 -2.05 18.76
N MET A 210 22.11 -1.07 19.62
CA MET A 210 20.85 -0.91 20.35
C MET A 210 19.63 -0.88 19.40
N SER A 211 19.80 -0.31 18.19
CA SER A 211 18.78 -0.30 17.15
C SER A 211 18.37 -1.70 16.71
N ASP A 212 19.29 -2.67 16.64
CA ASP A 212 19.00 -4.05 16.26
C ASP A 212 18.14 -4.75 17.32
N TYR A 213 18.41 -4.52 18.61
CA TYR A 213 17.60 -5.06 19.69
C TYR A 213 16.19 -4.45 19.72
N ILE A 214 16.06 -3.13 19.50
CA ILE A 214 14.77 -2.46 19.40
C ILE A 214 13.97 -3.02 18.22
N THR A 215 14.61 -3.22 17.07
CA THR A 215 13.96 -3.78 15.88
C THR A 215 13.55 -5.23 16.08
N ALA A 216 14.39 -6.05 16.72
CA ALA A 216 14.05 -7.43 17.06
C ALA A 216 12.86 -7.50 18.04
N LEU A 217 12.86 -6.66 19.08
CA LEU A 217 11.75 -6.58 20.04
C LEU A 217 10.45 -6.14 19.35
N SER A 218 10.51 -5.09 18.53
CA SER A 218 9.33 -4.59 17.83
C SER A 218 8.77 -5.62 16.85
N SER A 219 9.61 -6.38 16.16
CA SER A 219 9.17 -7.46 15.27
C SER A 219 8.51 -8.61 16.03
N ALA A 220 9.04 -8.99 17.21
CA ALA A 220 8.43 -9.99 18.08
C ALA A 220 7.06 -9.54 18.60
N VAL A 221 6.94 -8.29 19.02
CA VAL A 221 5.67 -7.70 19.47
C VAL A 221 4.65 -7.67 18.32
N LEU A 222 5.05 -7.25 17.12
CA LEU A 222 4.16 -7.25 15.95
C LEU A 222 3.70 -8.66 15.57
N ALA A 223 4.60 -9.65 15.63
CA ALA A 223 4.24 -11.05 15.41
C ALA A 223 3.24 -11.56 16.47
N GLY A 224 3.47 -11.22 17.74
CA GLY A 224 2.54 -11.54 18.84
C GLY A 224 1.16 -10.91 18.65
N CYS A 225 1.09 -9.62 18.28
CA CYS A 225 -0.16 -8.94 17.96
C CYS A 225 -0.88 -9.57 16.77
N ALA A 226 -0.14 -9.95 15.71
CA ALA A 226 -0.69 -10.62 14.55
C ALA A 226 -1.23 -12.02 14.91
N LEU A 227 -0.50 -12.79 15.71
CA LEU A 227 -0.96 -14.08 16.23
C LEU A 227 -2.25 -13.92 17.03
N TRP A 228 -2.27 -12.99 17.98
CA TRP A 228 -3.47 -12.74 18.79
C TRP A 228 -4.67 -12.35 17.91
N THR A 229 -4.47 -11.48 16.93
CA THR A 229 -5.52 -11.01 16.02
C THR A 229 -6.08 -12.13 15.17
N PHE A 230 -5.23 -12.89 14.48
CA PHE A 230 -5.69 -13.85 13.49
C PHE A 230 -6.08 -15.20 14.09
N GLN A 231 -5.47 -15.61 15.22
CA GLN A 231 -5.90 -16.79 15.96
C GLN A 231 -7.24 -16.53 16.70
N GLY A 232 -7.47 -15.30 17.15
CA GLY A 232 -8.71 -14.91 17.83
C GLY A 232 -9.92 -14.80 16.91
N TYR A 233 -9.77 -15.00 15.58
CA TYR A 233 -10.90 -14.97 14.64
C TYR A 233 -10.76 -16.10 13.59
N ARG A 234 -10.72 -15.90 12.33
CA ARG A 234 -10.79 -16.95 11.28
C ARG A 234 -9.45 -17.27 10.63
N GLY A 235 -8.35 -16.76 11.14
CA GLY A 235 -7.04 -16.82 10.50
C GLY A 235 -6.74 -15.60 9.62
N ILE A 236 -5.68 -15.68 8.81
CA ILE A 236 -5.24 -14.55 7.97
C ILE A 236 -6.16 -14.41 6.75
N PRO A 237 -6.78 -13.24 6.50
CA PRO A 237 -7.55 -13.01 5.28
C PRO A 237 -6.66 -13.10 4.01
N VAL A 238 -7.18 -13.68 2.94
CA VAL A 238 -6.48 -13.77 1.64
C VAL A 238 -5.99 -12.41 1.14
N PRO A 239 -6.77 -11.31 1.20
CA PRO A 239 -6.28 -9.98 0.82
C PRO A 239 -5.04 -9.53 1.59
N VAL A 240 -4.90 -9.92 2.86
CA VAL A 240 -3.74 -9.58 3.70
C VAL A 240 -2.49 -10.33 3.25
N LEU A 241 -2.63 -11.59 2.83
CA LEU A 241 -1.53 -12.38 2.24
C LEU A 241 -1.04 -11.73 0.95
N ILE A 242 -1.96 -11.33 0.08
CA ILE A 242 -1.64 -10.64 -1.18
C ILE A 242 -0.93 -9.31 -0.88
N PHE A 243 -1.47 -8.50 0.03
CA PHE A 243 -0.86 -7.24 0.45
C PHE A 243 0.55 -7.43 1.03
N GLY A 244 0.73 -8.40 1.91
CA GLY A 244 2.04 -8.72 2.49
C GLY A 244 3.06 -9.11 1.42
N SER A 245 2.64 -9.94 0.43
CA SER A 245 3.49 -10.33 -0.69
C SER A 245 3.94 -9.14 -1.54
N PHE A 246 3.01 -8.23 -1.89
CA PHE A 246 3.35 -6.99 -2.60
C PHE A 246 4.15 -6.02 -1.75
N GLY A 247 3.94 -5.98 -0.43
CA GLY A 247 4.73 -5.19 0.51
C GLY A 247 6.20 -5.63 0.54
N ILE A 248 6.43 -6.94 0.62
CA ILE A 248 7.78 -7.51 0.57
C ILE A 248 8.40 -7.25 -0.81
N LEU A 249 7.72 -7.62 -1.89
CA LEU A 249 8.20 -7.45 -3.26
C LEU A 249 8.52 -5.99 -3.57
N GLY A 250 7.61 -5.05 -3.24
CA GLY A 250 7.82 -3.63 -3.43
C GLY A 250 9.01 -3.12 -2.61
N SER A 251 9.14 -3.53 -1.33
CA SER A 251 10.29 -3.14 -0.51
C SER A 251 11.62 -3.63 -1.10
N VAL A 252 11.68 -4.89 -1.55
CA VAL A 252 12.87 -5.48 -2.17
C VAL A 252 13.21 -4.77 -3.49
N ILE A 253 12.22 -4.53 -4.34
CA ILE A 253 12.42 -3.82 -5.61
C ILE A 253 13.00 -2.43 -5.35
N LEU A 254 12.43 -1.67 -4.42
CA LEU A 254 12.86 -0.30 -4.14
C LEU A 254 14.25 -0.24 -3.52
N GLN A 255 14.57 -1.13 -2.58
CA GLN A 255 15.81 -1.05 -1.78
C GLN A 255 16.99 -1.81 -2.41
N SER A 256 16.72 -2.93 -3.11
CA SER A 256 17.76 -3.87 -3.51
C SER A 256 18.03 -3.94 -5.01
N THR A 257 17.13 -3.37 -5.86
CA THR A 257 17.26 -3.52 -7.31
C THR A 257 17.77 -2.26 -8.02
N ARG A 258 18.19 -2.40 -9.27
CA ARG A 258 18.53 -1.26 -10.14
C ARG A 258 17.34 -0.35 -10.38
N LEU A 259 16.12 -0.93 -10.49
CA LEU A 259 14.90 -0.17 -10.69
C LEU A 259 14.66 0.80 -9.53
N GLY A 260 14.81 0.35 -8.28
CA GLY A 260 14.64 1.23 -7.11
C GLY A 260 15.63 2.40 -7.11
N ARG A 261 16.91 2.13 -7.41
CA ARG A 261 17.92 3.21 -7.54
C ARG A 261 17.56 4.23 -8.62
N TYR A 262 17.06 3.77 -9.76
CA TYR A 262 16.63 4.65 -10.84
C TYR A 262 15.41 5.49 -10.44
N VAL A 263 14.43 4.88 -9.76
CA VAL A 263 13.25 5.59 -9.25
C VAL A 263 13.65 6.75 -8.33
N LEU A 264 14.54 6.48 -7.35
CA LEU A 264 15.01 7.48 -6.42
C LEU A 264 15.84 8.56 -7.12
N ALA A 265 16.68 8.19 -8.10
CA ALA A 265 17.48 9.13 -8.88
C ALA A 265 16.58 10.06 -9.73
N ILE A 266 15.57 9.51 -10.40
CA ILE A 266 14.60 10.30 -11.20
C ILE A 266 13.90 11.34 -10.34
N GLY A 267 13.43 10.94 -9.15
CA GLY A 267 12.71 11.85 -8.27
C GLY A 267 13.61 12.86 -7.56
N GLY A 268 14.90 12.53 -7.34
CA GLY A 268 15.84 13.43 -6.71
C GLY A 268 16.31 14.56 -7.66
N ASN A 269 16.72 14.19 -8.87
CA ASN A 269 17.09 15.15 -9.94
C ASN A 269 16.95 14.47 -11.30
N PRO A 270 15.85 14.74 -12.04
CA PRO A 270 15.60 14.14 -13.35
C PRO A 270 16.69 14.44 -14.38
N ASP A 271 17.24 15.64 -14.37
CA ASP A 271 18.27 16.05 -15.35
C ASP A 271 19.60 15.32 -15.09
N ALA A 272 20.01 15.24 -13.83
CA ALA A 272 21.19 14.46 -13.45
C ALA A 272 21.00 12.96 -13.75
N ALA A 273 19.82 12.40 -13.49
CA ALA A 273 19.50 11.02 -13.82
C ALA A 273 19.56 10.75 -15.33
N TRP A 274 19.09 11.69 -16.15
CA TRP A 274 19.18 11.60 -17.60
C TRP A 274 20.64 11.63 -18.09
N LEU A 275 21.45 12.55 -17.58
CA LEU A 275 22.87 12.64 -17.88
C LEU A 275 23.64 11.37 -17.47
N ALA A 276 23.20 10.71 -16.40
CA ALA A 276 23.75 9.42 -15.96
C ALA A 276 23.23 8.21 -16.77
N GLY A 277 22.49 8.44 -17.85
CA GLY A 277 21.98 7.38 -18.74
C GLY A 277 20.77 6.60 -18.23
N VAL A 278 20.06 7.12 -17.21
CA VAL A 278 18.84 6.48 -16.70
C VAL A 278 17.73 6.59 -17.75
N PRO A 279 17.09 5.47 -18.14
CA PRO A 279 16.02 5.47 -19.17
C PRO A 279 14.68 5.95 -18.57
N ILE A 280 14.60 7.24 -18.19
CA ILE A 280 13.49 7.86 -17.46
C ILE A 280 12.12 7.51 -18.06
N LYS A 281 11.97 7.65 -19.38
CA LYS A 281 10.69 7.39 -20.07
C LYS A 281 10.22 5.95 -19.88
N LYS A 282 11.12 4.97 -20.03
CA LYS A 282 10.77 3.53 -19.88
C LYS A 282 10.38 3.21 -18.45
N ILE A 283 11.10 3.77 -17.49
CA ILE A 283 10.86 3.54 -16.06
C ILE A 283 9.54 4.17 -15.64
N SER A 284 9.31 5.44 -15.97
CA SER A 284 8.05 6.13 -15.64
C SER A 284 6.86 5.42 -16.29
N PHE A 285 6.96 5.05 -17.58
CA PHE A 285 5.93 4.26 -18.27
C PHE A 285 5.62 2.95 -17.51
N GLY A 286 6.65 2.18 -17.15
CA GLY A 286 6.48 0.91 -16.42
C GLY A 286 5.85 1.09 -15.04
N ILE A 287 6.14 2.19 -14.34
CA ILE A 287 5.57 2.49 -13.02
C ILE A 287 4.06 2.77 -13.11
N TYR A 288 3.61 3.58 -14.08
CA TYR A 288 2.18 3.81 -14.28
C TYR A 288 1.45 2.54 -14.72
N ALA A 289 2.06 1.74 -15.62
CA ALA A 289 1.50 0.44 -16.02
C ALA A 289 1.38 -0.51 -14.81
N GLY A 290 2.40 -0.56 -13.95
CA GLY A 290 2.41 -1.37 -12.74
C GLY A 290 1.35 -0.92 -11.72
N LEU A 291 1.22 0.40 -11.48
CA LEU A 291 0.16 0.93 -10.61
C LEU A 291 -1.23 0.60 -11.15
N GLY A 292 -1.43 0.72 -12.48
CA GLY A 292 -2.68 0.32 -13.13
C GLY A 292 -2.99 -1.16 -12.92
N ALA A 293 -1.99 -2.06 -13.05
CA ALA A 293 -2.16 -3.49 -12.79
C ALA A 293 -2.54 -3.77 -11.32
N LEU A 294 -1.91 -3.08 -10.36
CA LEU A 294 -2.28 -3.17 -8.94
C LEU A 294 -3.70 -2.65 -8.68
N ALA A 295 -4.11 -1.56 -9.34
CA ALA A 295 -5.47 -1.05 -9.25
C ALA A 295 -6.48 -2.07 -9.81
N GLY A 296 -6.13 -2.74 -10.93
CA GLY A 296 -6.94 -3.84 -11.49
C GLY A 296 -7.11 -4.99 -10.50
N LEU A 297 -6.04 -5.43 -9.87
CA LEU A 297 -6.08 -6.47 -8.84
C LEU A 297 -6.93 -6.04 -7.63
N CYS A 298 -6.77 -4.80 -7.17
CA CYS A 298 -7.59 -4.24 -6.08
C CYS A 298 -9.07 -4.21 -6.44
N GLY A 299 -9.42 -3.95 -7.72
CA GLY A 299 -10.79 -4.01 -8.22
C GLY A 299 -11.40 -5.41 -8.09
N ALA A 300 -10.67 -6.45 -8.48
CA ALA A 300 -11.10 -7.83 -8.30
C ALA A 300 -11.27 -8.20 -6.82
N ILE A 301 -10.29 -7.88 -5.97
CA ILE A 301 -10.33 -8.15 -4.53
C ILE A 301 -11.51 -7.43 -3.86
N LEU A 302 -11.75 -6.15 -4.21
CA LEU A 302 -12.83 -5.36 -3.64
C LEU A 302 -14.20 -5.91 -4.03
N SER A 303 -14.40 -6.26 -5.31
CA SER A 303 -15.64 -6.85 -5.80
C SER A 303 -15.90 -8.22 -5.15
N ALA A 304 -14.87 -9.06 -5.02
CA ALA A 304 -14.94 -10.32 -4.31
C ALA A 304 -15.32 -10.13 -2.82
N ARG A 305 -14.75 -9.12 -2.17
CA ARG A 305 -15.05 -8.79 -0.78
C ARG A 305 -16.50 -8.37 -0.56
N LEU A 306 -17.05 -7.59 -1.50
CA LEU A 306 -18.42 -7.08 -1.43
C LEU A 306 -19.46 -8.04 -1.99
N ASN A 307 -19.05 -9.19 -2.54
CA ASN A 307 -19.89 -10.11 -3.31
C ASN A 307 -20.65 -9.38 -4.43
N GLY A 308 -20.00 -8.38 -5.03
CA GLY A 308 -20.63 -7.58 -6.06
C GLY A 308 -19.70 -6.49 -6.60
N ALA A 309 -19.80 -6.21 -7.87
CA ALA A 309 -19.06 -5.15 -8.52
C ALA A 309 -19.92 -3.89 -8.62
N LEU A 310 -19.53 -2.84 -7.88
CA LEU A 310 -20.22 -1.57 -7.87
C LEU A 310 -19.43 -0.54 -8.68
N PRO A 311 -20.06 0.15 -9.65
CA PRO A 311 -19.37 1.15 -10.47
C PRO A 311 -18.92 2.39 -9.68
N THR A 312 -19.47 2.60 -8.48
CA THR A 312 -19.09 3.68 -7.56
C THR A 312 -17.98 3.26 -6.57
N SER A 313 -17.57 2.00 -6.56
CA SER A 313 -16.49 1.52 -5.68
C SER A 313 -15.20 2.31 -5.88
N GLY A 314 -14.36 2.33 -4.86
CA GLY A 314 -13.05 2.99 -4.92
C GLY A 314 -13.11 4.52 -4.95
N GLU A 315 -14.25 5.15 -4.65
CA GLU A 315 -14.32 6.60 -4.49
C GLU A 315 -13.38 7.07 -3.39
N LEU A 316 -12.55 8.08 -3.67
CA LEU A 316 -11.53 8.66 -2.80
C LEU A 316 -10.35 7.71 -2.45
N PHE A 317 -10.23 6.53 -3.06
CA PHE A 317 -9.08 5.63 -2.82
C PHE A 317 -7.77 6.23 -3.30
N GLU A 318 -7.80 7.08 -4.33
CA GLU A 318 -6.64 7.86 -4.78
C GLU A 318 -6.14 8.78 -3.67
N LEU A 319 -7.03 9.46 -2.96
CA LEU A 319 -6.67 10.35 -1.86
C LEU A 319 -6.19 9.57 -0.64
N ASP A 320 -6.85 8.46 -0.29
CA ASP A 320 -6.42 7.58 0.80
C ASP A 320 -5.01 7.01 0.51
N ALA A 321 -4.71 6.60 -0.74
CA ALA A 321 -3.41 6.09 -1.14
C ALA A 321 -2.31 7.18 -1.08
N ILE A 322 -2.59 8.39 -1.60
CA ILE A 322 -1.66 9.53 -1.53
C ILE A 322 -1.41 9.91 -0.06
N ALA A 323 -2.47 10.04 0.75
CA ALA A 323 -2.35 10.36 2.17
C ALA A 323 -1.51 9.31 2.92
N ALA A 324 -1.74 8.01 2.64
CA ALA A 324 -0.95 6.94 3.22
C ALA A 324 0.55 7.06 2.89
N VAL A 325 0.86 7.38 1.63
CA VAL A 325 2.24 7.54 1.17
C VAL A 325 2.92 8.75 1.82
N VAL A 326 2.21 9.88 1.93
CA VAL A 326 2.74 11.13 2.54
C VAL A 326 2.90 10.98 4.06
N ILE A 327 1.88 10.47 4.76
CA ILE A 327 1.94 10.19 6.20
C ILE A 327 3.05 9.17 6.50
N GLY A 328 3.28 8.24 5.58
CA GLY A 328 4.39 7.30 5.62
C GLY A 328 5.78 7.90 5.43
N GLY A 329 5.87 9.22 5.17
CA GLY A 329 7.13 9.97 5.06
C GLY A 329 7.74 9.98 3.66
N THR A 330 6.97 9.65 2.62
CA THR A 330 7.39 9.84 1.23
C THR A 330 7.13 11.28 0.80
N SER A 331 8.14 11.94 0.27
CA SER A 331 8.05 13.33 -0.19
C SER A 331 7.26 13.44 -1.49
N LEU A 332 6.32 14.39 -1.56
CA LEU A 332 5.56 14.71 -2.78
C LEU A 332 6.43 15.32 -3.90
N ILE A 333 7.60 15.84 -3.56
CA ILE A 333 8.56 16.35 -4.55
C ILE A 333 9.26 15.20 -5.29
N GLY A 334 9.27 14.00 -4.70
CA GLY A 334 9.96 12.82 -5.22
C GLY A 334 11.32 12.54 -4.57
N GLY A 335 11.95 11.44 -4.95
CA GLY A 335 13.32 11.07 -4.56
C GLY A 335 13.51 10.55 -3.13
N ILE A 336 12.57 10.78 -2.23
CA ILE A 336 12.68 10.39 -0.81
C ILE A 336 11.40 9.64 -0.39
N GLY A 337 11.54 8.42 0.10
CA GLY A 337 10.42 7.63 0.63
C GLY A 337 10.71 6.14 0.68
N THR A 338 9.83 5.41 1.32
CA THR A 338 9.95 3.95 1.49
C THR A 338 8.58 3.26 1.41
N VAL A 339 8.55 2.05 0.86
CA VAL A 339 7.33 1.22 0.84
C VAL A 339 6.88 0.89 2.27
N ARG A 340 7.82 0.64 3.19
CA ARG A 340 7.48 0.36 4.61
C ARG A 340 6.75 1.53 5.26
N GLY A 341 7.21 2.77 5.01
CA GLY A 341 6.54 3.97 5.47
C GLY A 341 5.11 4.06 4.94
N SER A 342 4.92 3.85 3.62
CA SER A 342 3.59 3.89 3.00
C SER A 342 2.64 2.81 3.54
N ILE A 343 3.15 1.63 3.90
CA ILE A 343 2.39 0.58 4.58
C ILE A 343 1.91 1.09 5.95
N LEU A 344 2.78 1.71 6.75
CA LEU A 344 2.40 2.30 8.04
C LEU A 344 1.34 3.40 7.86
N GLY A 345 1.51 4.24 6.84
CA GLY A 345 0.52 5.26 6.50
C GLY A 345 -0.83 4.67 6.07
N ALA A 346 -0.83 3.55 5.33
CA ALA A 346 -2.05 2.84 4.97
C ALA A 346 -2.78 2.28 6.21
N PHE A 347 -2.04 1.75 7.19
CA PHE A 347 -2.61 1.35 8.48
C PHE A 347 -3.16 2.55 9.25
N PHE A 348 -2.49 3.70 9.21
CA PHE A 348 -2.96 4.92 9.86
C PHE A 348 -4.31 5.39 9.28
N ILE A 349 -4.40 5.53 7.96
CA ILE A 349 -5.65 5.92 7.27
C ILE A 349 -6.74 4.87 7.49
N GLY A 350 -6.39 3.58 7.39
CA GLY A 350 -7.33 2.49 7.64
C GLY A 350 -7.86 2.45 9.06
N ALA A 351 -7.00 2.71 10.06
CA ALA A 351 -7.41 2.79 11.46
C ALA A 351 -8.40 3.94 11.68
N LEU A 352 -8.15 5.12 11.10
CA LEU A 352 -9.07 6.25 11.15
C LEU A 352 -10.42 5.92 10.52
N ASN A 353 -10.43 5.36 9.30
CA ASN A 353 -11.65 4.98 8.59
C ASN A 353 -12.46 3.95 9.40
N ASN A 354 -11.80 2.92 9.90
CA ASN A 354 -12.42 1.86 10.70
C ASN A 354 -12.93 2.42 12.04
N GLY A 355 -12.14 3.24 12.74
CA GLY A 355 -12.54 3.86 13.99
C GLY A 355 -13.75 4.76 13.84
N MET A 356 -13.78 5.61 12.81
CA MET A 356 -14.96 6.45 12.51
C MET A 356 -16.20 5.60 12.23
N SER A 357 -16.03 4.49 11.49
CA SER A 357 -17.14 3.56 11.22
C SER A 357 -17.63 2.83 12.45
N LEU A 358 -16.75 2.46 13.40
CA LEU A 358 -17.14 1.87 14.68
C LEU A 358 -17.86 2.84 15.61
N MET A 359 -17.63 4.13 15.45
CA MET A 359 -18.32 5.20 16.19
C MET A 359 -19.58 5.68 15.47
N ASP A 360 -20.03 4.96 14.43
CA ASP A 360 -21.21 5.30 13.61
C ASP A 360 -21.16 6.73 13.04
N VAL A 361 -19.94 7.26 12.77
CA VAL A 361 -19.77 8.57 12.13
C VAL A 361 -20.29 8.50 10.69
N PRO A 362 -21.29 9.31 10.30
CA PRO A 362 -21.81 9.29 8.93
C PRO A 362 -20.73 9.56 7.87
N GLU A 363 -20.86 8.92 6.70
CA GLU A 363 -19.84 8.94 5.65
C GLU A 363 -19.46 10.35 5.19
N PHE A 364 -20.43 11.26 5.16
CA PHE A 364 -20.18 12.67 4.77
C PHE A 364 -19.24 13.38 5.75
N TYR A 365 -19.33 13.13 7.06
CA TYR A 365 -18.38 13.68 8.04
C TYR A 365 -16.99 13.02 7.89
N GLN A 366 -16.95 11.70 7.60
CA GLN A 366 -15.68 11.01 7.34
C GLN A 366 -14.93 11.65 6.16
N LYS A 367 -15.64 12.04 5.08
CA LYS A 367 -15.04 12.75 3.92
C LYS A 367 -14.42 14.09 4.32
N VAL A 368 -15.08 14.86 5.18
CA VAL A 368 -14.57 16.15 5.68
C VAL A 368 -13.33 15.95 6.54
N ILE A 369 -13.37 15.01 7.49
CA ILE A 369 -12.25 14.70 8.38
C ILE A 369 -11.03 14.24 7.57
N LYS A 370 -11.23 13.34 6.59
CA LYS A 370 -10.17 12.92 5.68
C LYS A 370 -9.52 14.08 4.93
N GLY A 371 -10.34 15.01 4.41
CA GLY A 371 -9.83 16.20 3.73
C GLY A 371 -8.90 17.03 4.62
N PHE A 372 -9.30 17.28 5.87
CA PHE A 372 -8.44 17.98 6.84
C PHE A 372 -7.15 17.22 7.14
N ILE A 373 -7.21 15.88 7.32
CA ILE A 373 -6.02 15.06 7.58
C ILE A 373 -5.03 15.14 6.42
N ILE A 374 -5.51 15.08 5.16
CA ILE A 374 -4.66 15.18 3.98
C ILE A 374 -3.97 16.56 3.93
N ILE A 375 -4.72 17.64 4.15
CA ILE A 375 -4.17 19.00 4.17
C ILE A 375 -3.08 19.13 5.24
N MET A 376 -3.37 18.64 6.45
CA MET A 376 -2.40 18.66 7.56
C MET A 376 -1.15 17.83 7.24
N ALA A 377 -1.29 16.64 6.67
CA ALA A 377 -0.17 15.79 6.29
C ALA A 377 0.76 16.48 5.30
N VAL A 378 0.20 17.10 4.25
CA VAL A 378 0.96 17.84 3.24
C VAL A 378 1.60 19.11 3.82
N TRP A 379 0.91 19.81 4.72
CA TRP A 379 1.45 21.00 5.38
C TRP A 379 2.67 20.67 6.27
N PHE A 380 2.59 19.56 7.00
CA PHE A 380 3.72 19.09 7.81
C PHE A 380 4.90 18.62 6.95
N ASP A 381 4.66 17.97 5.81
CA ASP A 381 5.72 17.54 4.89
C ASP A 381 6.50 18.75 4.35
N ARG A 382 5.81 19.80 3.91
CA ARG A 382 6.44 21.03 3.42
C ARG A 382 7.30 21.75 4.48
N LYS A 383 6.92 21.74 5.75
CA LYS A 383 7.73 22.34 6.82
C LYS A 383 9.08 21.64 7.02
N GLN A 384 9.16 20.36 6.66
CA GLN A 384 10.39 19.56 6.82
C GLN A 384 11.30 19.64 5.58
N ALA A 385 10.75 19.99 4.43
CA ALA A 385 11.51 20.15 3.18
C ALA A 385 12.24 21.48 3.04
N LYS A 386 12.13 22.41 4.02
CA LYS A 386 12.95 23.64 4.05
C LYS A 386 14.32 23.29 4.61
N PRO A 387 15.42 23.66 3.90
CA PRO A 387 16.80 23.44 4.33
C PRO A 387 17.13 24.16 5.61
#